data_e8da10b7c844633c5069f0d06f8ea5cf
#
_entry.id   e8da10b7c844633c5069f0d06f8ea5cf
#
_cell.length_a   1.000
_cell.length_b   1.000
_cell.length_c   1.000
_cell.angle_alpha   90.00
_cell.angle_beta   90.00
_cell.angle_gamma   90.00
#
_symmetry.space_group_name_H-M   'P 1'
#
loop_
_entity.id
_entity.type
_entity.pdbx_description
1 polymer ?
#
loop_
_entity_poly.entity_id
_entity_poly.type
_entity_poly.pdbx_seq_one_letter_code
_entity_poly.pdbx_strand_id
1 'polypeptide(L)'
;MLKSRDIFQNIGSAAILMDINNGSILSMISLPDFDLNKREKIIDKKYINRATKGVYEFGSVFKTFTLAAGLHYNVIESDTEFRDLKKRITCAGNSISEYDDKIPSDLTAEEILIILVLLNIVYLYQALT
;
A
#
# COMPACT_ATOMS: atom_id res chain seq x y z
N MET A 1 -7.00 -2.00 17.51
CA MET A 1 -7.16 -3.18 16.61
C MET A 1 -8.37 -4.05 16.95
N LEU A 2 -8.60 -4.50 18.17
CA LEU A 2 -9.79 -5.30 18.51
C LEU A 2 -11.10 -4.59 18.15
N LYS A 3 -11.26 -3.33 18.57
CA LYS A 3 -12.43 -2.52 18.24
C LYS A 3 -12.64 -2.37 16.73
N SER A 4 -11.58 -2.17 15.96
CA SER A 4 -11.64 -2.10 14.50
C SER A 4 -12.09 -3.44 13.88
N ARG A 5 -11.58 -4.56 14.38
CA ARG A 5 -12.00 -5.89 13.95
C ARG A 5 -13.50 -6.12 14.18
N ASP A 6 -14.01 -5.70 15.34
CA ASP A 6 -15.42 -5.88 15.69
C ASP A 6 -16.34 -5.03 14.82
N ILE A 7 -15.90 -3.80 14.46
CA ILE A 7 -16.68 -2.89 13.60
C ILE A 7 -16.70 -3.40 12.15
N PHE A 8 -15.52 -3.79 11.60
CA PHE A 8 -15.38 -4.14 10.18
C PHE A 8 -15.55 -5.63 9.89
N GLN A 9 -15.75 -6.45 10.92
CA GLN A 9 -15.94 -7.91 10.79
C GLN A 9 -14.86 -8.59 9.94
N ASN A 10 -13.61 -8.08 10.02
CA ASN A 10 -12.51 -8.60 9.21
C ASN A 10 -12.03 -9.98 9.73
N ILE A 11 -11.54 -10.81 8.81
CA ILE A 11 -11.03 -12.16 9.11
C ILE A 11 -9.68 -12.15 9.81
N GLY A 12 -8.95 -11.03 9.76
CA GLY A 12 -7.67 -10.87 10.41
C GLY A 12 -7.16 -9.46 10.30
N SER A 13 -6.22 -9.11 11.18
CA SER A 13 -5.59 -7.78 11.21
C SER A 13 -4.15 -7.91 11.67
N ALA A 14 -3.29 -7.03 11.18
CA ALA A 14 -1.92 -6.90 11.66
C ALA A 14 -1.57 -5.43 11.85
N ALA A 15 -0.69 -5.14 12.81
CA ALA A 15 -0.12 -3.82 13.00
C ALA A 15 1.32 -3.95 13.48
N ILE A 16 2.16 -3.03 13.02
CA ILE A 16 3.56 -2.89 13.42
C ILE A 16 3.78 -1.44 13.81
N LEU A 17 4.38 -1.24 14.97
CA LEU A 17 4.92 0.05 15.40
C LEU A 17 6.44 -0.01 15.30
N MET A 18 7.02 0.91 14.54
CA MET A 18 8.45 0.95 14.26
C MET A 18 9.03 2.33 14.60
N ASP A 19 10.22 2.34 15.16
CA ASP A 19 11.02 3.56 15.29
C ASP A 19 11.62 3.91 13.92
N ILE A 20 11.26 5.07 13.40
CA ILE A 20 11.70 5.54 12.07
C ILE A 20 13.18 5.89 12.00
N ASN A 21 13.85 6.15 13.13
CA ASN A 21 15.25 6.55 13.16
C ASN A 21 16.21 5.37 12.97
N ASN A 22 15.81 4.19 13.42
CA ASN A 22 16.70 3.02 13.45
C ASN A 22 16.05 1.73 12.91
N GLY A 23 14.74 1.76 12.59
CA GLY A 23 14.00 0.61 12.09
C GLY A 23 13.62 -0.42 13.16
N SER A 24 13.83 -0.13 14.45
CA SER A 24 13.49 -1.05 15.54
C SER A 24 11.98 -1.26 15.63
N ILE A 25 11.55 -2.50 15.71
CA ILE A 25 10.14 -2.85 15.92
C ILE A 25 9.82 -2.73 17.41
N LEU A 26 9.00 -1.73 17.77
CA LEU A 26 8.58 -1.46 19.13
C LEU A 26 7.38 -2.32 19.54
N SER A 27 6.50 -2.64 18.60
CA SER A 27 5.34 -3.51 18.82
C SER A 27 4.90 -4.18 17.53
N MET A 28 4.42 -5.40 17.63
CA MET A 28 3.85 -6.16 16.52
C MET A 28 2.63 -6.93 17.01
N ILE A 29 1.51 -6.77 16.32
CA ILE A 29 0.24 -7.42 16.66
C ILE A 29 -0.29 -8.15 15.44
N SER A 30 -0.78 -9.37 15.67
CA SER A 30 -1.50 -10.17 14.67
C SER A 30 -2.80 -10.70 15.28
N LEU A 31 -3.93 -10.52 14.58
CA LEU A 31 -5.24 -11.01 15.02
C LEU A 31 -5.83 -11.94 13.95
N PRO A 32 -6.62 -12.98 14.32
CA PRO A 32 -6.95 -13.37 15.69
C PRO A 32 -5.72 -13.83 16.47
N ASP A 33 -5.76 -13.60 17.78
CA ASP A 33 -4.74 -14.03 18.72
C ASP A 33 -5.07 -15.43 19.23
N PHE A 34 -4.09 -16.09 19.85
CA PHE A 34 -4.23 -17.42 20.43
C PHE A 34 -3.46 -17.52 21.75
N ASP A 35 -3.94 -18.42 22.64
CA ASP A 35 -3.32 -18.66 23.92
C ASP A 35 -2.20 -19.70 23.78
N LEU A 36 -0.96 -19.28 23.99
CA LEU A 36 0.24 -20.14 23.91
C LEU A 36 0.24 -21.27 24.95
N ASN A 37 -0.53 -21.15 26.04
CA ASN A 37 -0.65 -22.17 27.07
C ASN A 37 -1.63 -23.27 26.69
N LYS A 38 -2.48 -23.04 25.71
CA LYS A 38 -3.42 -24.03 25.18
C LYS A 38 -2.81 -24.72 23.97
N ARG A 39 -2.34 -25.95 24.13
CA ARG A 39 -1.80 -26.77 23.04
C ARG A 39 -2.93 -27.35 22.19
N GLU A 40 -3.60 -26.49 21.42
CA GLU A 40 -4.52 -26.95 20.37
C GLU A 40 -3.71 -27.38 19.13
N LYS A 41 -4.31 -28.24 18.29
CA LYS A 41 -3.65 -28.63 17.02
C LYS A 41 -3.40 -27.40 16.15
N ILE A 42 -2.14 -27.19 15.74
CA ILE A 42 -1.69 -26.04 14.93
C ILE A 42 -2.15 -26.23 13.45
N ILE A 43 -3.43 -26.39 13.24
CA ILE A 43 -4.01 -26.54 11.88
C ILE A 43 -4.75 -25.25 11.47
N ASP A 44 -5.00 -24.37 12.41
CA ASP A 44 -5.83 -23.20 12.22
C ASP A 44 -5.02 -22.00 11.71
N LYS A 45 -5.57 -21.28 10.73
CA LYS A 45 -5.04 -20.01 10.18
C LYS A 45 -4.85 -18.91 11.24
N LYS A 46 -5.41 -19.03 12.44
CA LYS A 46 -5.19 -18.11 13.57
C LYS A 46 -3.74 -18.09 14.06
N TYR A 47 -2.98 -19.18 13.90
CA TYR A 47 -1.59 -19.27 14.32
C TYR A 47 -0.59 -18.57 13.39
N ILE A 48 -1.04 -17.97 12.30
CA ILE A 48 -0.18 -17.25 11.38
C ILE A 48 0.05 -15.83 11.93
N ASN A 49 1.30 -15.46 12.13
CA ASN A 49 1.64 -14.06 12.32
C ASN A 49 1.48 -13.33 10.98
N ARG A 50 0.40 -12.57 10.84
CA ARG A 50 0.02 -11.87 9.62
C ARG A 50 0.96 -10.74 9.25
N ALA A 51 1.68 -10.19 10.21
CA ALA A 51 2.64 -9.14 9.95
C ALA A 51 3.91 -9.65 9.25
N THR A 52 4.28 -10.95 9.45
CA THR A 52 5.53 -11.51 8.93
C THR A 52 5.32 -12.62 7.89
N LYS A 53 4.19 -13.31 7.93
CA LYS A 53 3.87 -14.46 7.05
C LYS A 53 2.69 -14.17 6.12
N GLY A 54 1.96 -13.08 6.34
CA GLY A 54 0.87 -12.68 5.47
C GLY A 54 1.37 -12.19 4.10
N VAL A 55 0.67 -12.57 3.04
CA VAL A 55 0.88 -12.06 1.68
C VAL A 55 -0.38 -11.31 1.29
N TYR A 56 -0.21 -10.05 0.89
CA TYR A 56 -1.32 -9.13 0.63
C TYR A 56 -1.11 -8.37 -0.67
N GLU A 57 -2.20 -8.08 -1.35
CA GLU A 57 -2.22 -7.11 -2.44
C GLU A 57 -2.39 -5.71 -1.83
N PHE A 58 -1.31 -4.93 -1.82
CA PHE A 58 -1.31 -3.61 -1.19
C PHE A 58 -2.11 -2.56 -1.97
N GLY A 59 -2.42 -2.82 -3.23
CA GLY A 59 -3.15 -1.89 -4.07
C GLY A 59 -2.49 -0.51 -4.09
N SER A 60 -3.27 0.54 -3.88
CA SER A 60 -2.80 1.92 -3.89
C SER A 60 -1.76 2.28 -2.84
N VAL A 61 -1.65 1.53 -1.75
CA VAL A 61 -0.59 1.74 -0.74
C VAL A 61 0.80 1.54 -1.35
N PHE A 62 0.93 0.67 -2.36
CA PHE A 62 2.20 0.43 -3.05
C PHE A 62 2.74 1.67 -3.79
N LYS A 63 1.88 2.63 -4.13
CA LYS A 63 2.27 3.91 -4.76
C LYS A 63 3.27 4.71 -3.92
N THR A 64 3.18 4.59 -2.61
CA THR A 64 4.14 5.21 -1.68
C THR A 64 5.57 4.76 -1.97
N PHE A 65 5.78 3.49 -2.28
CA PHE A 65 7.10 2.96 -2.63
C PHE A 65 7.58 3.46 -3.98
N THR A 66 6.68 3.55 -4.97
CA THR A 66 7.03 4.08 -6.30
C THR A 66 7.43 5.55 -6.22
N LEU A 67 6.67 6.36 -5.48
CA LEU A 67 7.00 7.77 -5.27
C LEU A 67 8.31 7.93 -4.50
N ALA A 68 8.50 7.16 -3.43
CA ALA A 68 9.74 7.17 -2.65
C ALA A 68 10.96 6.80 -3.51
N ALA A 69 10.83 5.84 -4.42
CA ALA A 69 11.88 5.50 -5.36
C ALA A 69 12.18 6.67 -6.32
N GLY A 70 11.15 7.31 -6.88
CA GLY A 70 11.30 8.46 -7.77
C GLY A 70 12.06 9.62 -7.09
N LEU A 71 11.69 9.93 -5.87
CA LEU A 71 12.37 10.95 -5.04
C LEU A 71 13.81 10.54 -4.70
N HIS A 72 14.02 9.28 -4.30
CA HIS A 72 15.35 8.77 -3.93
C HIS A 72 16.34 8.82 -5.08
N TYR A 73 15.91 8.49 -6.29
CA TYR A 73 16.76 8.53 -7.49
C TYR A 73 16.81 9.92 -8.16
N ASN A 74 16.20 10.95 -7.55
CA ASN A 74 16.12 12.32 -8.08
C ASN A 74 15.53 12.39 -9.50
N VAL A 75 14.61 11.49 -9.84
CA VAL A 75 13.90 11.49 -11.13
C VAL A 75 12.71 12.44 -11.08
N ILE A 76 12.15 12.64 -9.87
CA ILE A 76 11.07 13.57 -9.58
C ILE A 76 11.36 14.34 -8.29
N GLU A 77 10.70 15.48 -8.15
CA GLU A 77 10.56 16.26 -6.93
C GLU A 77 9.09 16.26 -6.51
N SER A 78 8.76 16.70 -5.29
CA SER A 78 7.38 16.71 -4.79
C SER A 78 6.44 17.56 -5.64
N ASP A 79 6.95 18.64 -6.22
CA ASP A 79 6.26 19.60 -7.07
C ASP A 79 6.39 19.31 -8.58
N THR A 80 7.04 18.19 -8.97
CA THR A 80 7.11 17.78 -10.37
C THR A 80 5.71 17.62 -10.94
N GLU A 81 5.40 18.40 -12.00
CA GLU A 81 4.10 18.38 -12.67
C GLU A 81 4.03 17.25 -13.71
N PHE A 82 2.96 16.48 -13.63
CA PHE A 82 2.55 15.53 -14.65
C PHE A 82 1.33 16.11 -15.38
N ARG A 83 1.43 16.27 -16.69
CA ARG A 83 0.38 16.87 -17.51
C ARG A 83 -0.22 15.87 -18.47
N ASP A 84 -1.48 16.12 -18.85
CA ASP A 84 -2.25 15.28 -19.79
C ASP A 84 -2.32 13.80 -19.35
N LEU A 85 -2.52 13.59 -18.06
CA LEU A 85 -2.68 12.26 -17.48
C LEU A 85 -3.93 11.60 -18.04
N LYS A 86 -3.74 10.53 -18.78
CA LYS A 86 -4.84 9.81 -19.43
C LYS A 86 -5.63 9.03 -18.38
N LYS A 87 -6.96 9.07 -18.50
CA LYS A 87 -7.87 8.31 -17.63
C LYS A 87 -7.89 6.81 -17.93
N ARG A 88 -7.32 6.42 -19.06
CA ARG A 88 -7.18 5.03 -19.50
C ARG A 88 -5.88 4.84 -20.26
N ILE A 89 -5.17 3.80 -19.92
CA ILE A 89 -3.96 3.38 -20.63
C ILE A 89 -4.03 1.89 -20.93
N THR A 90 -3.28 1.46 -21.93
CA THR A 90 -3.12 0.03 -22.25
C THR A 90 -1.69 -0.37 -21.89
N CYS A 91 -1.56 -1.37 -21.03
CA CYS A 91 -0.28 -1.92 -20.61
C CYS A 91 -0.31 -3.44 -20.83
N ALA A 92 0.67 -3.97 -21.58
CA ALA A 92 0.78 -5.40 -21.91
C ALA A 92 -0.56 -6.02 -22.42
N GLY A 93 -1.30 -5.27 -23.26
CA GLY A 93 -2.58 -5.72 -23.84
C GLY A 93 -3.80 -5.57 -22.93
N ASN A 94 -3.62 -5.17 -21.68
CA ASN A 94 -4.70 -4.94 -20.71
C ASN A 94 -5.01 -3.45 -20.61
N SER A 95 -6.30 -3.11 -20.59
CA SER A 95 -6.76 -1.74 -20.34
C SER A 95 -6.88 -1.48 -18.86
N ILE A 96 -6.17 -0.45 -18.37
CA ILE A 96 -6.23 0.02 -17.00
C ILE A 96 -6.89 1.40 -17.03
N SER A 97 -7.90 1.62 -16.19
CA SER A 97 -8.62 2.89 -16.11
C SER A 97 -8.64 3.40 -14.67
N GLU A 98 -8.75 4.73 -14.53
CA GLU A 98 -8.98 5.35 -13.24
C GLU A 98 -10.34 4.97 -12.68
N TYR A 99 -10.41 5.00 -11.34
CA TYR A 99 -11.64 4.72 -10.60
C TYR A 99 -12.66 5.87 -10.72
N ASP A 100 -12.19 7.11 -10.78
CA ASP A 100 -13.06 8.31 -10.84
C ASP A 100 -12.67 9.20 -12.02
N ASP A 101 -13.64 9.45 -12.90
CA ASP A 101 -13.47 10.33 -14.06
C ASP A 101 -13.29 11.81 -13.69
N LYS A 102 -13.51 12.20 -12.44
CA LYS A 102 -13.34 13.57 -11.94
C LYS A 102 -11.90 13.91 -11.57
N ILE A 103 -10.99 12.93 -11.57
CA ILE A 103 -9.58 13.17 -11.28
C ILE A 103 -9.01 14.14 -12.33
N PRO A 104 -8.31 15.22 -11.92
CA PRO A 104 -7.68 16.15 -12.85
C PRO A 104 -6.65 15.47 -13.77
N SER A 105 -6.46 16.04 -14.97
CA SER A 105 -5.44 15.57 -15.92
C SER A 105 -4.03 16.06 -15.60
N ASP A 106 -3.92 17.14 -14.82
CA ASP A 106 -2.66 17.76 -14.47
C ASP A 106 -2.52 17.76 -12.96
N LEU A 107 -1.47 17.10 -12.46
CA LEU A 107 -1.24 16.91 -11.04
C LEU A 107 0.26 16.93 -10.75
N THR A 108 0.63 17.43 -9.56
CA THR A 108 1.98 17.27 -9.03
C THR A 108 2.20 15.88 -8.46
N ALA A 109 3.46 15.49 -8.25
CA ALA A 109 3.81 14.22 -7.62
C ALA A 109 3.17 14.07 -6.22
N GLU A 110 3.11 15.16 -5.44
CA GLU A 110 2.44 15.18 -4.15
C GLU A 110 0.93 14.97 -4.27
N GLU A 111 0.26 15.69 -5.17
CA GLU A 111 -1.19 15.53 -5.42
C GLU A 111 -1.56 14.13 -5.89
N ILE A 112 -0.71 13.50 -6.72
CA ILE A 112 -0.86 12.11 -7.14
C ILE A 112 -0.92 11.18 -5.93
N LEU A 113 -0.07 11.38 -4.94
CA LEU A 113 -0.06 10.58 -3.72
C LEU A 113 -1.31 10.84 -2.87
N ILE A 114 -1.70 12.11 -2.71
CA ILE A 114 -2.87 12.50 -1.91
C ILE A 114 -4.15 11.93 -2.48
N ILE A 115 -4.35 12.05 -3.80
CA ILE A 115 -5.56 11.58 -4.49
C ILE A 115 -5.51 10.06 -4.72
N LEU A 116 -4.35 9.42 -4.56
CA LEU A 116 -4.12 7.99 -4.80
C LEU A 116 -4.50 7.56 -6.23
N VAL A 117 -4.17 8.36 -7.23
CA VAL A 117 -4.48 8.12 -8.63
C VAL A 117 -3.85 6.83 -9.15
N LEU A 118 -4.64 5.92 -9.70
CA LEU A 118 -4.22 4.57 -10.06
C LEU A 118 -3.22 4.54 -11.22
N LEU A 119 -3.50 5.25 -12.29
CA LEU A 119 -2.70 5.22 -13.52
C LEU A 119 -1.32 5.85 -13.38
N ASN A 120 -1.15 6.73 -12.42
CA ASN A 120 0.10 7.48 -12.25
C ASN A 120 1.28 6.63 -11.76
N ILE A 121 1.05 5.44 -11.22
CA ILE A 121 2.12 4.45 -11.02
C ILE A 121 2.84 4.16 -12.34
N VAL A 122 2.11 4.04 -13.44
CA VAL A 122 2.70 3.72 -14.74
C VAL A 122 3.53 4.89 -15.26
N TYR A 123 3.08 6.12 -15.07
CA TYR A 123 3.85 7.32 -15.44
C TYR A 123 5.11 7.47 -14.57
N LEU A 124 5.01 7.27 -13.26
CA LEU A 124 6.16 7.26 -12.37
C LEU A 124 7.14 6.12 -12.74
N TYR A 125 6.63 4.94 -13.07
CA TYR A 125 7.46 3.83 -13.53
C TYR A 125 8.17 4.16 -14.85
N GLN A 126 7.48 4.78 -15.82
CA GLN A 126 8.10 5.21 -17.08
C GLN A 126 9.17 6.28 -16.89
N ALA A 127 9.06 7.12 -15.87
CA ALA A 127 10.09 8.11 -15.53
C ALA A 127 11.34 7.46 -14.90
N LEU A 128 11.20 6.26 -14.33
CA LEU A 128 12.28 5.51 -13.69
C LEU A 128 13.04 4.59 -14.65
N THR A 129 12.52 4.35 -15.87
CA THR A 129 13.11 3.47 -16.88
C THR A 129 13.64 4.25 -18.08
#